data_59171f4c6d39b57b2502b18f6bc869ce
#
_entry.id   59171f4c6d39b57b2502b18f6bc869ce
#
_cell.length_a   1.000
_cell.length_b   1.000
_cell.length_c   1.000
_cell.angle_alpha   90.00
_cell.angle_beta   90.00
_cell.angle_gamma   90.00
#
_symmetry.space_group_name_H-M   'P 1'
#
loop_
_entity.id
_entity.type
_entity.pdbx_description
1 polymer ?
#
loop_
_entity_poly.entity_id
_entity_poly.type
_entity_poly.pdbx_seq_one_letter_code
_entity_poly.pdbx_strand_id
1 'polypeptide(L)'
;MKYCLTYRPNKEQLMNKADELSINFNRSDTTLPEFLEKYRKKRIIINIDIENFTDEDMKLLKAIYEKQPIFTLKFSTYDKKFVEDTKEAHMPYFLSKLVNDWDTFNALIELGVSDIYIVEHLGFELDLCAEKAHAANIQLRAFPNIAQASWIDTPEIKKFFIRPEDVVQYEPYLDVLEFITTDTSKEGVLYDIYAVDKKWNGPLKEIISDCNIDISSQYIVPRFAENRIRCGKKCLKGSNCTICETIKHLAKTLEEQKIKVVMKKEEEE
;
A
#
# COMPACT_ATOMS: atom_id res chain seq x y z
N MET A 1 3.56 12.07 -4.67
CA MET A 1 3.44 10.61 -4.43
C MET A 1 4.76 9.92 -4.73
N LYS A 2 5.27 9.11 -3.80
CA LYS A 2 6.44 8.25 -3.98
C LYS A 2 6.00 6.82 -4.25
N TYR A 3 6.87 6.03 -4.90
CA TYR A 3 6.60 4.63 -5.22
C TYR A 3 7.67 3.73 -4.61
N CYS A 4 7.23 2.75 -3.81
CA CYS A 4 8.09 1.76 -3.17
C CYS A 4 7.95 0.40 -3.86
N LEU A 5 9.08 -0.20 -4.24
CA LEU A 5 9.15 -1.53 -4.84
C LEU A 5 9.99 -2.47 -3.99
N THR A 6 9.65 -3.75 -4.02
CA THR A 6 10.51 -4.78 -3.43
C THR A 6 11.75 -4.95 -4.31
N TYR A 7 12.94 -4.91 -3.70
CA TYR A 7 14.20 -5.06 -4.42
C TYR A 7 14.33 -6.41 -5.12
N ARG A 8 14.73 -6.36 -6.39
CA ARG A 8 14.97 -7.53 -7.25
C ARG A 8 16.31 -7.36 -7.98
N PRO A 9 17.33 -8.18 -7.68
CA PRO A 9 18.68 -8.03 -8.27
C PRO A 9 18.71 -8.02 -9.81
N ASN A 10 17.80 -8.79 -10.43
CA ASN A 10 17.70 -8.94 -11.89
C ASN A 10 16.84 -7.88 -12.58
N LYS A 11 16.32 -6.87 -11.85
CA LYS A 11 15.46 -5.81 -12.38
C LYS A 11 16.01 -4.41 -12.11
N GLU A 12 17.30 -4.21 -12.29
CA GLU A 12 17.98 -2.97 -11.92
C GLU A 12 17.36 -1.71 -12.56
N GLN A 13 16.96 -1.79 -13.83
CA GLN A 13 16.32 -0.64 -14.50
C GLN A 13 15.01 -0.23 -13.82
N LEU A 14 14.21 -1.19 -13.35
CA LEU A 14 12.98 -0.93 -12.62
C LEU A 14 13.31 -0.37 -11.22
N MET A 15 14.27 -0.94 -10.53
CA MET A 15 14.71 -0.46 -9.22
C MET A 15 15.20 1.00 -9.28
N ASN A 16 15.83 1.39 -10.37
CA ASN A 16 16.28 2.78 -10.58
C ASN A 16 15.12 3.77 -10.74
N LYS A 17 13.95 3.34 -11.23
CA LYS A 17 12.76 4.18 -11.36
C LYS A 17 12.07 4.44 -10.01
N ALA A 18 12.08 3.48 -9.07
CA ALA A 18 11.41 3.62 -7.78
C ALA A 18 12.02 4.71 -6.90
N ASP A 19 11.23 5.35 -6.06
CA ASP A 19 11.70 6.33 -5.06
C ASP A 19 12.24 5.64 -3.82
N GLU A 20 11.63 4.53 -3.45
CA GLU A 20 11.97 3.72 -2.29
C GLU A 20 12.15 2.26 -2.68
N LEU A 21 13.07 1.56 -2.01
CA LEU A 21 13.31 0.13 -2.18
C LEU A 21 13.11 -0.61 -0.87
N SER A 22 12.34 -1.68 -0.91
CA SER A 22 12.11 -2.57 0.24
C SER A 22 12.89 -3.88 0.06
N ILE A 23 13.65 -4.29 1.08
CA ILE A 23 14.42 -5.53 1.11
C ILE A 23 14.12 -6.30 2.39
N ASN A 24 14.20 -7.64 2.33
CA ASN A 24 14.14 -8.46 3.53
C ASN A 24 15.53 -8.55 4.18
N PHE A 25 15.60 -8.36 5.48
CA PHE A 25 16.83 -8.57 6.21
C PHE A 25 17.24 -10.05 6.16
N ASN A 26 18.50 -10.28 5.87
CA ASN A 26 19.11 -11.61 5.93
C ASN A 26 20.50 -11.46 6.52
N ARG A 27 20.73 -12.07 7.69
CA ARG A 27 22.02 -12.05 8.41
C ARG A 27 23.19 -12.55 7.55
N SER A 28 22.95 -13.55 6.72
CA SER A 28 23.98 -14.13 5.86
C SER A 28 24.28 -13.29 4.61
N ASP A 29 23.53 -12.22 4.36
CA ASP A 29 23.76 -11.33 3.24
C ASP A 29 24.85 -10.30 3.56
N THR A 30 26.08 -10.62 3.19
CA THR A 30 27.25 -9.74 3.34
C THR A 30 27.24 -8.55 2.37
N THR A 31 26.29 -8.51 1.42
CA THR A 31 26.24 -7.46 0.38
C THR A 31 25.39 -6.26 0.80
N LEU A 32 24.73 -6.29 1.97
CA LEU A 32 23.89 -5.20 2.44
C LEU A 32 24.60 -3.84 2.43
N PRO A 33 25.85 -3.67 2.93
CA PRO A 33 26.52 -2.36 2.87
C PRO A 33 26.78 -1.87 1.42
N GLU A 34 27.12 -2.75 0.50
CA GLU A 34 27.31 -2.42 -0.92
C GLU A 34 25.98 -2.02 -1.57
N PHE A 35 24.89 -2.72 -1.23
CA PHE A 35 23.55 -2.39 -1.67
C PHE A 35 23.13 -0.99 -1.18
N LEU A 36 23.34 -0.68 0.08
CA LEU A 36 23.05 0.62 0.66
C LEU A 36 23.83 1.74 -0.04
N GLU A 37 25.12 1.54 -0.29
CA GLU A 37 25.94 2.52 -1.03
C GLU A 37 25.46 2.70 -2.47
N LYS A 38 25.15 1.61 -3.17
CA LYS A 38 24.62 1.64 -4.54
C LYS A 38 23.34 2.48 -4.66
N TYR A 39 22.44 2.36 -3.70
CA TYR A 39 21.13 3.02 -3.71
C TYR A 39 21.04 4.17 -2.70
N ARG A 40 22.14 4.77 -2.28
CA ARG A 40 22.21 5.83 -1.24
C ARG A 40 21.36 7.06 -1.49
N LYS A 41 20.88 7.27 -2.73
CA LYS A 41 19.98 8.38 -3.09
C LYS A 41 18.51 8.03 -2.90
N LYS A 42 18.21 6.79 -2.55
CA LYS A 42 16.85 6.29 -2.32
C LYS A 42 16.62 6.03 -0.85
N ARG A 43 15.37 6.07 -0.44
CA ARG A 43 15.00 5.56 0.88
C ARG A 43 14.97 4.03 0.83
N ILE A 44 15.70 3.39 1.72
CA ILE A 44 15.75 1.93 1.82
C ILE A 44 14.92 1.48 3.02
N ILE A 45 14.03 0.53 2.79
CA ILE A 45 13.23 -0.11 3.82
C ILE A 45 13.78 -1.51 4.05
N ILE A 46 14.24 -1.79 5.26
CA ILE A 46 14.69 -3.13 5.67
C ILE A 46 13.56 -3.81 6.44
N ASN A 47 12.97 -4.84 5.83
CA ASN A 47 11.91 -5.64 6.45
C ASN A 47 12.52 -6.60 7.46
N ILE A 48 12.04 -6.53 8.69
CA ILE A 48 12.45 -7.35 9.81
C ILE A 48 11.32 -8.30 10.17
N ASP A 49 11.59 -9.59 10.06
CA ASP A 49 10.74 -10.63 10.63
C ASP A 49 11.13 -10.85 12.09
N ILE A 50 10.32 -10.37 13.02
CA ILE A 50 10.62 -10.39 14.46
C ILE A 50 10.81 -11.81 14.98
N GLU A 51 10.11 -12.80 14.45
CA GLU A 51 10.23 -14.20 14.94
C GLU A 51 11.62 -14.78 14.73
N ASN A 52 12.34 -14.31 13.70
CA ASN A 52 13.67 -14.78 13.33
C ASN A 52 14.78 -13.76 13.63
N PHE A 53 14.46 -12.65 14.28
CA PHE A 53 15.37 -11.54 14.54
C PHE A 53 15.97 -11.62 15.96
N THR A 54 17.26 -11.36 16.09
CA THR A 54 18.00 -11.52 17.34
C THR A 54 18.71 -10.22 17.76
N ASP A 55 19.25 -10.23 18.98
CA ASP A 55 20.05 -9.11 19.51
C ASP A 55 21.33 -8.87 18.68
N GLU A 56 21.93 -9.93 18.16
CA GLU A 56 23.11 -9.83 17.29
C GLU A 56 22.76 -9.14 15.96
N ASP A 57 21.56 -9.42 15.43
CA ASP A 57 21.08 -8.73 14.22
C ASP A 57 20.85 -7.25 14.47
N MET A 58 20.27 -6.89 15.61
CA MET A 58 20.10 -5.51 16.02
C MET A 58 21.45 -4.80 16.17
N LYS A 59 22.43 -5.42 16.80
CA LYS A 59 23.81 -4.86 16.90
C LYS A 59 24.44 -4.66 15.53
N LEU A 60 24.26 -5.62 14.61
CA LEU A 60 24.75 -5.50 13.25
C LEU A 60 24.10 -4.31 12.52
N LEU A 61 22.78 -4.17 12.59
CA LEU A 61 22.07 -3.07 11.94
C LEU A 61 22.44 -1.72 12.56
N LYS A 62 22.59 -1.62 13.88
CA LYS A 62 23.10 -0.41 14.54
C LYS A 62 24.47 -0.01 13.99
N ALA A 63 25.41 -0.96 13.91
CA ALA A 63 26.77 -0.72 13.40
C ALA A 63 26.80 -0.32 11.92
N ILE A 64 25.87 -0.83 11.11
CA ILE A 64 25.71 -0.39 9.71
C ILE A 64 25.11 1.00 9.66
N TYR A 65 24.06 1.27 10.45
CA TYR A 65 23.38 2.57 10.47
C TYR A 65 24.28 3.72 10.90
N GLU A 66 25.14 3.50 11.90
CA GLU A 66 26.15 4.48 12.32
C GLU A 66 27.06 4.94 11.18
N LYS A 67 27.36 4.05 10.23
CA LYS A 67 28.20 4.34 9.06
C LYS A 67 27.38 4.88 7.88
N GLN A 68 26.16 4.40 7.72
CA GLN A 68 25.28 4.68 6.58
C GLN A 68 23.82 4.89 7.06
N PRO A 69 23.45 6.08 7.58
CA PRO A 69 22.13 6.34 8.15
C PRO A 69 21.07 6.60 7.05
N ILE A 70 20.93 5.66 6.12
CA ILE A 70 20.07 5.83 4.92
C ILE A 70 18.91 4.83 4.83
N PHE A 71 18.68 4.01 5.86
CA PHE A 71 17.59 3.05 5.86
C PHE A 71 16.60 3.25 7.02
N THR A 72 15.43 2.69 6.85
CA THR A 72 14.35 2.65 7.83
C THR A 72 14.02 1.19 8.12
N LEU A 73 13.78 0.81 9.37
CA LEU A 73 13.38 -0.53 9.75
C LEU A 73 11.86 -0.70 9.66
N LYS A 74 11.40 -1.77 9.04
CA LYS A 74 10.00 -2.18 8.99
C LYS A 74 9.82 -3.49 9.73
N PHE A 75 9.27 -3.44 10.94
CA PHE A 75 9.02 -4.63 11.76
C PHE A 75 7.71 -5.30 11.37
N SER A 76 7.73 -6.64 11.28
CA SER A 76 6.52 -7.44 10.99
C SER A 76 5.46 -7.29 12.09
N THR A 77 5.87 -7.23 13.35
CA THR A 77 5.02 -7.02 14.53
C THR A 77 5.71 -6.09 15.54
N TYR A 78 4.95 -5.64 16.55
CA TYR A 78 5.52 -4.84 17.64
C TYR A 78 6.31 -5.74 18.62
N ASP A 79 7.55 -5.39 18.84
CA ASP A 79 8.38 -5.89 19.93
C ASP A 79 8.96 -4.71 20.71
N LYS A 80 8.66 -4.65 22.01
CA LYS A 80 9.03 -3.53 22.87
C LYS A 80 10.54 -3.32 22.91
N LYS A 81 11.31 -4.40 23.09
CA LYS A 81 12.77 -4.34 23.22
C LYS A 81 13.40 -3.80 21.93
N PHE A 82 13.07 -4.38 20.77
CA PHE A 82 13.65 -3.93 19.50
C PHE A 82 13.22 -2.53 19.12
N VAL A 83 12.02 -2.10 19.49
CA VAL A 83 11.57 -0.71 19.29
C VAL A 83 12.36 0.25 20.18
N GLU A 84 12.59 -0.08 21.47
CA GLU A 84 13.40 0.73 22.38
C GLU A 84 14.86 0.80 21.89
N ASP A 85 15.45 -0.30 21.49
CA ASP A 85 16.79 -0.38 20.90
C ASP A 85 16.93 0.50 19.62
N THR A 86 15.90 0.52 18.81
CA THR A 86 15.86 1.31 17.56
C THR A 86 15.77 2.81 17.86
N LYS A 87 14.95 3.18 18.85
CA LYS A 87 14.83 4.56 19.33
C LYS A 87 16.13 5.08 19.94
N GLU A 88 16.79 4.27 20.77
CA GLU A 88 18.08 4.59 21.36
C GLU A 88 19.14 4.88 20.29
N ALA A 89 19.12 4.11 19.20
CA ALA A 89 20.03 4.29 18.07
C ALA A 89 19.58 5.38 17.08
N HIS A 90 18.48 6.10 17.35
CA HIS A 90 17.87 7.11 16.47
C HIS A 90 17.58 6.60 15.04
N MET A 91 17.37 5.30 14.89
CA MET A 91 16.99 4.72 13.59
C MET A 91 15.50 4.94 13.33
N PRO A 92 15.09 5.43 12.15
CA PRO A 92 13.68 5.49 11.80
C PRO A 92 13.10 4.08 11.65
N TYR A 93 11.87 3.89 12.10
CA TYR A 93 11.19 2.60 12.04
C TYR A 93 9.68 2.76 11.90
N PHE A 94 9.02 1.70 11.44
CA PHE A 94 7.57 1.57 11.45
C PHE A 94 7.15 0.09 11.52
N LEU A 95 5.85 -0.13 11.71
CA LEU A 95 5.28 -1.47 11.82
C LEU A 95 4.54 -1.84 10.53
N SER A 96 4.63 -3.10 10.12
CA SER A 96 3.91 -3.66 8.96
C SER A 96 2.41 -3.87 9.28
N LYS A 97 1.86 -3.09 10.21
CA LYS A 97 0.46 -3.20 10.63
C LYS A 97 -0.41 -2.26 9.80
N LEU A 98 -1.42 -2.83 9.16
CA LEU A 98 -2.49 -2.04 8.53
C LEU A 98 -3.37 -1.44 9.63
N VAL A 99 -3.49 -0.12 9.61
CA VAL A 99 -4.28 0.63 10.58
C VAL A 99 -5.72 0.74 10.09
N ASN A 100 -6.68 0.39 10.92
CA ASN A 100 -8.10 0.40 10.61
C ASN A 100 -8.98 1.07 11.68
N ASP A 101 -8.39 1.75 12.65
CA ASP A 101 -9.08 2.46 13.72
C ASP A 101 -8.23 3.62 14.26
N TRP A 102 -8.91 4.61 14.88
CA TRP A 102 -8.27 5.79 15.44
C TRP A 102 -7.35 5.50 16.64
N ASP A 103 -7.70 4.51 17.47
CA ASP A 103 -6.91 4.21 18.67
C ASP A 103 -5.55 3.65 18.25
N THR A 104 -5.53 2.69 17.32
CA THR A 104 -4.28 2.18 16.73
C THR A 104 -3.51 3.29 16.02
N PHE A 105 -4.18 4.17 15.26
CA PHE A 105 -3.53 5.28 14.56
C PHE A 105 -2.83 6.23 15.53
N ASN A 106 -3.54 6.70 16.56
CA ASN A 106 -3.00 7.60 17.58
C ASN A 106 -1.86 6.93 18.36
N ALA A 107 -2.00 5.65 18.73
CA ALA A 107 -0.95 4.90 19.42
C ALA A 107 0.34 4.82 18.60
N LEU A 108 0.26 4.68 17.26
CA LEU A 108 1.45 4.70 16.40
C LEU A 108 2.08 6.09 16.30
N ILE A 109 1.28 7.16 16.29
CA ILE A 109 1.80 8.53 16.37
C ILE A 109 2.55 8.74 17.68
N GLU A 110 1.97 8.36 18.82
CA GLU A 110 2.60 8.46 20.14
C GLU A 110 3.86 7.59 20.23
N LEU A 111 3.88 6.45 19.56
CA LEU A 111 5.04 5.57 19.49
C LEU A 111 6.19 6.21 18.68
N GLY A 112 5.93 7.23 17.87
CA GLY A 112 6.94 7.96 17.10
C GLY A 112 7.46 7.15 15.90
N VAL A 113 6.60 6.40 15.23
CA VAL A 113 6.94 5.69 14.00
C VAL A 113 7.20 6.67 12.85
N SER A 114 7.97 6.26 11.86
CA SER A 114 8.24 7.09 10.67
C SER A 114 7.17 6.99 9.59
N ASP A 115 6.41 5.90 9.57
CA ASP A 115 5.39 5.60 8.58
C ASP A 115 4.23 4.83 9.17
N ILE A 116 3.04 5.00 8.58
CA ILE A 116 1.83 4.27 8.93
C ILE A 116 1.17 3.76 7.66
N TYR A 117 0.89 2.44 7.60
CA TYR A 117 0.02 1.88 6.58
C TYR A 117 -1.43 2.08 6.95
N ILE A 118 -2.18 2.68 6.05
CA ILE A 118 -3.59 2.93 6.26
C ILE A 118 -4.48 2.15 5.29
N VAL A 119 -5.66 1.83 5.79
CA VAL A 119 -6.76 1.26 5.02
C VAL A 119 -7.93 2.25 5.08
N GLU A 120 -8.48 2.60 3.94
CA GLU A 120 -9.49 3.65 3.84
C GLU A 120 -10.72 3.46 4.75
N HIS A 121 -11.15 2.28 5.05
CA HIS A 121 -12.37 2.08 5.84
C HIS A 121 -12.17 2.22 7.36
N LEU A 122 -11.44 3.23 7.79
CA LEU A 122 -11.09 3.45 9.19
C LEU A 122 -12.20 4.05 10.05
N GLY A 123 -13.31 4.48 9.48
CA GLY A 123 -14.35 5.19 10.21
C GLY A 123 -14.07 6.68 10.43
N PHE A 124 -13.02 7.20 9.82
CA PHE A 124 -12.66 8.62 9.74
C PHE A 124 -12.28 9.00 8.30
N GLU A 125 -12.19 10.28 8.03
CA GLU A 125 -11.81 10.80 6.73
C GLU A 125 -10.28 10.73 6.56
N LEU A 126 -9.84 10.38 5.35
CA LEU A 126 -8.41 10.27 5.02
C LEU A 126 -7.67 11.60 5.11
N ASP A 127 -8.35 12.71 4.83
CA ASP A 127 -7.81 14.07 4.95
C ASP A 127 -7.42 14.41 6.39
N LEU A 128 -8.26 14.07 7.37
CA LEU A 128 -7.94 14.26 8.80
C LEU A 128 -6.78 13.36 9.25
N CYS A 129 -6.69 12.16 8.68
CA CYS A 129 -5.61 11.24 8.94
C CYS A 129 -4.28 11.81 8.44
N ALA A 130 -4.26 12.34 7.20
CA ALA A 130 -3.10 12.96 6.60
C ALA A 130 -2.64 14.20 7.37
N GLU A 131 -3.56 15.07 7.76
CA GLU A 131 -3.25 16.26 8.56
C GLU A 131 -2.52 15.88 9.85
N LYS A 132 -3.03 14.90 10.60
CA LYS A 132 -2.41 14.46 11.86
C LYS A 132 -1.06 13.79 11.65
N ALA A 133 -0.93 12.91 10.66
CA ALA A 133 0.32 12.24 10.37
C ALA A 133 1.41 13.23 9.94
N HIS A 134 1.09 14.15 9.02
CA HIS A 134 2.02 15.15 8.53
C HIS A 134 2.45 16.13 9.63
N ALA A 135 1.53 16.52 10.55
CA ALA A 135 1.88 17.33 11.72
C ALA A 135 2.89 16.62 12.63
N ALA A 136 2.90 15.30 12.66
CA ALA A 136 3.85 14.46 13.40
C ALA A 136 5.09 14.05 12.57
N ASN A 137 5.26 14.54 11.33
CA ASN A 137 6.28 14.12 10.37
C ASN A 137 6.25 12.62 10.04
N ILE A 138 5.07 12.04 10.01
CA ILE A 138 4.84 10.62 9.68
C ILE A 138 4.33 10.53 8.24
N GLN A 139 4.90 9.59 7.45
CA GLN A 139 4.44 9.32 6.09
C GLN A 139 3.28 8.33 6.10
N LEU A 140 2.25 8.62 5.32
CA LEU A 140 1.14 7.70 5.09
C LEU A 140 1.41 6.83 3.87
N ARG A 141 1.28 5.51 4.05
CA ARG A 141 1.52 4.49 3.03
C ARG A 141 0.24 3.70 2.74
N ALA A 142 0.10 3.27 1.51
CA ALA A 142 -0.97 2.34 1.12
C ALA A 142 -0.47 1.32 0.08
N PHE A 143 -1.18 0.20 -0.01
CA PHE A 143 -1.00 -0.79 -1.06
C PHE A 143 -2.08 -0.56 -2.13
N PRO A 144 -1.76 0.04 -3.28
CA PRO A 144 -2.78 0.39 -4.27
C PRO A 144 -3.37 -0.83 -4.97
N ASN A 145 -2.58 -1.89 -5.10
CA ASN A 145 -2.89 -3.08 -5.88
C ASN A 145 -3.37 -4.29 -5.06
N ILE A 146 -3.81 -4.06 -3.83
CA ILE A 146 -4.45 -5.08 -2.98
C ILE A 146 -5.79 -4.55 -2.50
N ALA A 147 -6.85 -5.33 -2.70
CA ALA A 147 -8.16 -4.98 -2.16
C ALA A 147 -8.19 -5.31 -0.66
N GLN A 148 -8.14 -4.27 0.17
CA GLN A 148 -8.07 -4.37 1.62
C GLN A 148 -9.42 -4.08 2.26
N ALA A 149 -9.77 -4.84 3.30
CA ALA A 149 -10.97 -4.65 4.07
C ALA A 149 -10.64 -4.35 5.53
N SER A 150 -11.44 -3.50 6.14
CA SER A 150 -11.34 -3.22 7.59
C SER A 150 -12.08 -4.28 8.43
N TRP A 151 -12.84 -5.19 7.79
CA TRP A 151 -13.54 -6.32 8.44
C TRP A 151 -13.76 -7.46 7.44
N ILE A 152 -13.98 -8.68 7.97
CA ILE A 152 -13.99 -9.94 7.19
C ILE A 152 -15.09 -9.95 6.11
N ASP A 153 -16.31 -9.53 6.44
CA ASP A 153 -17.47 -9.60 5.53
C ASP A 153 -17.66 -8.35 4.67
N THR A 154 -16.57 -7.64 4.38
CA THR A 154 -16.65 -6.44 3.53
C THR A 154 -16.89 -6.84 2.07
N PRO A 155 -18.01 -6.40 1.45
CA PRO A 155 -18.25 -6.61 0.02
C PRO A 155 -17.10 -6.04 -0.84
N GLU A 156 -16.75 -6.72 -1.94
CA GLU A 156 -15.62 -6.37 -2.81
C GLU A 156 -15.53 -4.87 -3.14
N ILE A 157 -16.65 -4.28 -3.55
CA ILE A 157 -16.69 -2.87 -3.94
C ILE A 157 -16.44 -1.91 -2.77
N LYS A 158 -16.58 -2.38 -1.53
CA LYS A 158 -16.32 -1.61 -0.32
C LYS A 158 -14.93 -1.82 0.25
N LYS A 159 -14.14 -2.73 -0.32
CA LYS A 159 -12.73 -2.88 0.01
C LYS A 159 -11.94 -1.65 -0.44
N PHE A 160 -10.87 -1.36 0.29
CA PHE A 160 -9.96 -0.30 -0.11
C PHE A 160 -9.05 -0.78 -1.25
N PHE A 161 -9.02 -0.03 -2.31
CA PHE A 161 -8.05 -0.14 -3.40
C PHE A 161 -7.95 1.22 -4.10
N ILE A 162 -6.83 1.47 -4.74
CA ILE A 162 -6.62 2.70 -5.50
C ILE A 162 -6.52 2.32 -6.98
N ARG A 163 -7.36 2.91 -7.83
CA ARG A 163 -7.22 2.74 -9.29
C ARG A 163 -6.07 3.61 -9.79
N PRO A 164 -5.40 3.23 -10.88
CA PRO A 164 -4.37 4.08 -11.48
C PRO A 164 -4.85 5.51 -11.79
N GLU A 165 -6.08 5.64 -12.28
CA GLU A 165 -6.70 6.94 -12.59
C GLU A 165 -6.97 7.81 -11.37
N ASP A 166 -7.07 7.19 -10.19
CA ASP A 166 -7.39 7.89 -8.95
C ASP A 166 -6.14 8.35 -8.19
N VAL A 167 -4.95 7.91 -8.58
CA VAL A 167 -3.69 8.22 -7.88
C VAL A 167 -3.54 9.71 -7.61
N VAL A 168 -3.84 10.55 -8.60
CA VAL A 168 -3.71 12.01 -8.46
C VAL A 168 -4.60 12.57 -7.35
N GLN A 169 -5.77 11.95 -7.10
CA GLN A 169 -6.70 12.38 -6.05
C GLN A 169 -6.20 11.99 -4.65
N TYR A 170 -5.37 10.94 -4.54
CA TYR A 170 -4.77 10.50 -3.29
C TYR A 170 -3.44 11.19 -2.97
N GLU A 171 -2.78 11.82 -3.95
CA GLU A 171 -1.48 12.50 -3.76
C GLU A 171 -1.45 13.52 -2.61
N PRO A 172 -2.53 14.27 -2.30
CA PRO A 172 -2.54 15.19 -1.16
C PRO A 172 -2.53 14.49 0.22
N TYR A 173 -2.90 13.21 0.27
CA TYR A 173 -3.17 12.49 1.51
C TYR A 173 -2.21 11.34 1.76
N LEU A 174 -1.70 10.71 0.71
CA LEU A 174 -0.78 9.59 0.78
C LEU A 174 0.61 10.00 0.28
N ASP A 175 1.62 9.62 1.01
CA ASP A 175 3.02 9.91 0.65
C ASP A 175 3.61 8.82 -0.23
N VAL A 176 3.28 7.55 0.06
CA VAL A 176 3.90 6.39 -0.57
C VAL A 176 2.88 5.35 -1.00
N LEU A 177 2.98 4.89 -2.24
CA LEU A 177 2.34 3.67 -2.73
C LEU A 177 3.36 2.55 -2.80
N GLU A 178 3.12 1.47 -2.06
CA GLU A 178 3.95 0.27 -2.06
C GLU A 178 3.25 -0.85 -2.82
N PHE A 179 3.91 -1.40 -3.85
CA PHE A 179 3.36 -2.50 -4.62
C PHE A 179 3.73 -3.84 -4.01
N ILE A 180 2.74 -4.70 -3.83
CA ILE A 180 2.93 -6.09 -3.42
C ILE A 180 2.48 -6.99 -4.55
N THR A 181 3.36 -7.90 -4.99
CA THR A 181 3.01 -8.93 -5.96
C THR A 181 3.83 -10.19 -5.71
N THR A 182 3.16 -11.34 -5.79
CA THR A 182 3.80 -12.65 -5.82
C THR A 182 4.34 -12.96 -7.22
N ASP A 183 3.72 -12.40 -8.26
CA ASP A 183 4.18 -12.49 -9.64
C ASP A 183 5.15 -11.36 -9.96
N THR A 184 6.43 -11.65 -9.83
CA THR A 184 7.49 -10.68 -10.08
C THR A 184 7.53 -10.16 -11.52
N SER A 185 6.92 -10.87 -12.50
CA SER A 185 6.85 -10.41 -13.90
C SER A 185 5.93 -9.20 -14.05
N LYS A 186 4.92 -9.08 -13.20
CA LYS A 186 3.92 -8.00 -13.24
C LYS A 186 4.38 -6.70 -12.56
N GLU A 187 5.44 -6.74 -11.74
CA GLU A 187 5.85 -5.59 -10.92
C GLU A 187 6.19 -4.35 -11.77
N GLY A 188 6.89 -4.53 -12.88
CA GLY A 188 7.20 -3.44 -13.83
C GLY A 188 5.95 -2.90 -14.52
N VAL A 189 5.03 -3.78 -14.89
CA VAL A 189 3.75 -3.41 -15.50
C VAL A 189 2.90 -2.61 -14.53
N LEU A 190 2.80 -3.05 -13.27
CA LEU A 190 2.10 -2.31 -12.22
C LEU A 190 2.72 -0.93 -11.99
N TYR A 191 4.05 -0.87 -11.90
CA TYR A 191 4.74 0.42 -11.77
C TYR A 191 4.38 1.37 -12.92
N ASP A 192 4.48 0.92 -14.16
CA ASP A 192 4.21 1.76 -15.33
C ASP A 192 2.73 2.21 -15.35
N ILE A 193 1.77 1.33 -15.04
CA ILE A 193 0.33 1.64 -14.98
C ILE A 193 0.04 2.72 -13.91
N TYR A 194 0.62 2.62 -12.72
CA TYR A 194 0.31 3.52 -11.61
C TYR A 194 1.15 4.79 -11.58
N ALA A 195 2.43 4.69 -11.91
CA ALA A 195 3.37 5.80 -11.79
C ALA A 195 3.50 6.63 -13.07
N VAL A 196 3.38 5.98 -14.23
CA VAL A 196 3.61 6.62 -15.54
C VAL A 196 2.31 6.91 -16.24
N ASP A 197 1.53 5.86 -16.57
CA ASP A 197 0.33 5.99 -17.39
C ASP A 197 -0.84 6.57 -16.61
N LYS A 198 -0.92 6.27 -15.31
CA LYS A 198 -2.03 6.59 -14.41
C LYS A 198 -3.38 6.23 -15.01
N LYS A 199 -3.42 5.07 -15.69
CA LYS A 199 -4.60 4.60 -16.41
C LYS A 199 -4.58 3.09 -16.61
N TRP A 200 -5.77 2.48 -16.52
CA TRP A 200 -5.98 1.07 -16.83
C TRP A 200 -7.30 0.84 -17.57
N ASN A 201 -7.25 0.18 -18.72
CA ASN A 201 -8.43 -0.08 -19.54
C ASN A 201 -8.97 -1.51 -19.40
N GLY A 202 -8.25 -2.37 -18.67
CA GLY A 202 -8.65 -3.75 -18.40
C GLY A 202 -9.50 -3.90 -17.13
N PRO A 203 -9.93 -5.15 -16.81
CA PRO A 203 -10.62 -5.46 -15.57
C PRO A 203 -9.76 -5.19 -14.33
N LEU A 204 -10.38 -4.68 -13.26
CA LEU A 204 -9.65 -4.37 -12.02
C LEU A 204 -9.00 -5.60 -11.39
N LYS A 205 -9.62 -6.78 -11.49
CA LYS A 205 -9.05 -8.05 -10.99
C LYS A 205 -7.68 -8.42 -11.58
N GLU A 206 -7.29 -7.84 -12.71
CA GLU A 206 -5.98 -8.11 -13.33
C GLU A 206 -4.83 -7.35 -12.69
N ILE A 207 -5.12 -6.19 -12.07
CA ILE A 207 -4.11 -5.32 -11.46
C ILE A 207 -4.26 -5.18 -9.95
N ILE A 208 -5.40 -5.60 -9.37
CA ILE A 208 -5.67 -5.52 -7.94
C ILE A 208 -5.86 -6.94 -7.42
N SER A 209 -4.96 -7.38 -6.54
CA SER A 209 -5.07 -8.67 -5.85
C SER A 209 -6.26 -8.67 -4.88
N ASP A 210 -6.82 -9.86 -4.63
CA ASP A 210 -7.99 -10.05 -3.76
C ASP A 210 -9.22 -9.23 -4.17
N CYS A 211 -9.30 -8.90 -5.47
CA CYS A 211 -10.41 -8.17 -6.08
C CYS A 211 -11.09 -9.03 -7.13
N ASN A 212 -12.41 -9.26 -6.96
CA ASN A 212 -13.24 -10.03 -7.90
C ASN A 212 -14.05 -9.13 -8.85
N ILE A 213 -13.71 -7.84 -8.94
CA ILE A 213 -14.42 -6.90 -9.81
C ILE A 213 -13.93 -7.08 -11.25
N ASP A 214 -14.76 -7.73 -12.06
CA ASP A 214 -14.51 -8.02 -13.48
C ASP A 214 -15.10 -6.93 -14.40
N ILE A 215 -14.87 -5.68 -14.06
CA ILE A 215 -15.21 -4.54 -14.93
C ILE A 215 -13.98 -3.70 -15.19
N SER A 216 -13.94 -3.07 -16.36
CA SER A 216 -12.90 -2.11 -16.65
C SER A 216 -13.00 -0.89 -15.75
N SER A 217 -11.85 -0.39 -15.31
CA SER A 217 -11.72 0.81 -14.49
C SER A 217 -12.48 2.02 -15.04
N GLN A 218 -12.53 2.16 -16.37
CA GLN A 218 -13.23 3.27 -17.05
C GLN A 218 -14.74 3.35 -16.77
N TYR A 219 -15.39 2.26 -16.37
CA TYR A 219 -16.82 2.24 -16.04
C TYR A 219 -17.13 2.69 -14.62
N ILE A 220 -16.12 2.87 -13.79
CA ILE A 220 -16.30 3.38 -12.42
C ILE A 220 -16.39 4.91 -12.50
N VAL A 221 -17.41 5.46 -11.82
CA VAL A 221 -17.65 6.92 -11.85
C VAL A 221 -16.41 7.72 -11.44
N PRO A 222 -16.08 8.81 -12.15
CA PRO A 222 -14.85 9.60 -11.89
C PRO A 222 -14.74 10.11 -10.45
N ARG A 223 -15.85 10.41 -9.78
CA ARG A 223 -15.89 10.89 -8.39
C ARG A 223 -15.80 9.79 -7.34
N PHE A 224 -15.53 8.55 -7.73
CA PHE A 224 -15.49 7.43 -6.80
C PHE A 224 -14.42 7.62 -5.71
N ALA A 225 -13.19 7.92 -6.09
CA ALA A 225 -12.10 8.18 -5.15
C ALA A 225 -12.38 9.41 -4.28
N GLU A 226 -12.82 10.52 -4.85
CA GLU A 226 -13.16 11.74 -4.11
C GLU A 226 -14.19 11.48 -2.98
N ASN A 227 -15.22 10.71 -3.31
CA ASN A 227 -16.21 10.32 -2.30
C ASN A 227 -15.66 9.33 -1.26
N ARG A 228 -14.74 8.47 -1.66
CA ARG A 228 -14.12 7.50 -0.75
C ARG A 228 -13.15 8.13 0.23
N ILE A 229 -12.35 9.09 -0.21
CA ILE A 229 -11.42 9.85 0.65
C ILE A 229 -12.14 10.46 1.86
N ARG A 230 -13.39 10.90 1.68
CA ARG A 230 -14.24 11.50 2.71
C ARG A 230 -15.36 10.58 3.20
N CYS A 231 -15.24 9.29 2.98
CA CYS A 231 -16.32 8.34 3.23
C CYS A 231 -16.66 8.25 4.72
N GLY A 232 -15.65 8.08 5.61
CA GLY A 232 -15.84 7.94 7.04
C GLY A 232 -16.89 6.89 7.43
N LYS A 233 -17.17 5.91 6.56
CA LYS A 233 -18.25 4.90 6.72
C LYS A 233 -19.63 5.49 6.97
N LYS A 234 -19.97 6.61 6.35
CA LYS A 234 -21.23 7.32 6.53
C LYS A 234 -22.46 6.43 6.29
N CYS A 235 -22.37 5.47 5.34
CA CYS A 235 -23.44 4.50 5.09
C CYS A 235 -23.73 3.58 6.28
N LEU A 236 -22.72 3.23 7.07
CA LEU A 236 -22.89 2.42 8.29
C LEU A 236 -23.44 3.22 9.47
N LYS A 237 -23.33 4.55 9.40
CA LYS A 237 -23.87 5.49 10.40
C LYS A 237 -25.29 5.98 10.04
N GLY A 238 -25.98 5.29 9.11
CA GLY A 238 -27.34 5.62 8.71
C GLY A 238 -27.48 6.73 7.68
N SER A 239 -26.41 7.13 7.01
CA SER A 239 -26.50 8.08 5.89
C SER A 239 -27.01 7.40 4.61
N ASN A 240 -27.72 8.15 3.77
CA ASN A 240 -28.25 7.67 2.47
C ASN A 240 -27.16 7.65 1.37
N CYS A 241 -25.93 7.25 1.69
CA CYS A 241 -24.88 7.14 0.70
C CYS A 241 -25.09 5.90 -0.18
N THR A 242 -25.27 6.09 -1.47
CA THR A 242 -25.58 5.03 -2.45
C THR A 242 -24.42 4.71 -3.38
N ILE A 243 -23.25 5.36 -3.24
CA ILE A 243 -22.15 5.27 -4.20
C ILE A 243 -21.68 3.84 -4.42
N CYS A 244 -21.36 3.12 -3.34
CA CYS A 244 -20.93 1.72 -3.43
C CYS A 244 -22.02 0.81 -4.00
N GLU A 245 -23.28 1.05 -3.66
CA GLU A 245 -24.40 0.28 -4.20
C GLU A 245 -24.62 0.56 -5.70
N THR A 246 -24.46 1.81 -6.13
CA THR A 246 -24.52 2.17 -7.55
C THR A 246 -23.46 1.45 -8.37
N ILE A 247 -22.22 1.40 -7.87
CA ILE A 247 -21.13 0.69 -8.57
C ILE A 247 -21.36 -0.81 -8.58
N LYS A 248 -21.84 -1.38 -7.47
CA LYS A 248 -22.21 -2.80 -7.37
C LYS A 248 -23.30 -3.15 -8.38
N HIS A 249 -24.33 -2.30 -8.50
CA HIS A 249 -25.40 -2.50 -9.47
C HIS A 249 -24.85 -2.42 -10.91
N LEU A 250 -24.00 -1.43 -11.22
CA LEU A 250 -23.35 -1.30 -12.51
C LEU A 250 -22.51 -2.55 -12.85
N ALA A 251 -21.69 -3.03 -11.92
CA ALA A 251 -20.89 -4.24 -12.11
C ALA A 251 -21.77 -5.44 -12.48
N LYS A 252 -22.84 -5.67 -11.71
CA LYS A 252 -23.81 -6.73 -11.98
C LYS A 252 -24.47 -6.60 -13.35
N THR A 253 -24.89 -5.40 -13.73
CA THR A 253 -25.50 -5.14 -15.04
C THR A 253 -24.54 -5.45 -16.18
N LEU A 254 -23.26 -5.07 -16.04
CA LEU A 254 -22.24 -5.35 -17.07
C LEU A 254 -21.92 -6.84 -17.19
N GLU A 255 -21.88 -7.57 -16.08
CA GLU A 255 -21.72 -9.04 -16.09
C GLU A 255 -22.89 -9.71 -16.79
N GLU A 256 -24.14 -9.33 -16.50
CA GLU A 256 -25.33 -9.83 -17.16
C GLU A 256 -25.34 -9.53 -18.66
N GLN A 257 -24.84 -8.36 -19.09
CA GLN A 257 -24.71 -8.01 -20.50
C GLN A 257 -23.62 -8.84 -21.21
N LYS A 258 -22.48 -9.09 -20.57
CA LYS A 258 -21.42 -9.96 -21.09
C LYS A 258 -21.97 -11.37 -21.35
N ILE A 259 -22.69 -11.95 -20.38
CA ILE A 259 -23.30 -13.27 -20.50
C ILE A 259 -24.24 -13.32 -21.71
N LYS A 260 -25.09 -12.31 -21.88
CA LYS A 260 -26.01 -12.23 -23.03
C LYS A 260 -25.30 -12.14 -24.38
N VAL A 261 -24.16 -11.44 -24.46
CA VAL A 261 -23.36 -11.32 -25.67
C VAL A 261 -22.67 -12.65 -26.01
N VAL A 262 -22.18 -13.38 -25.01
CA VAL A 262 -21.56 -14.70 -25.21
C VAL A 262 -22.62 -15.70 -25.69
N MET A 263 -23.76 -15.78 -25.04
CA MET A 263 -24.86 -16.69 -25.42
C MET A 263 -25.37 -16.43 -26.84
N LYS A 264 -25.50 -15.16 -27.27
CA LYS A 264 -25.89 -14.81 -28.63
C LYS A 264 -24.88 -15.23 -29.69
N LYS A 265 -23.59 -15.23 -29.38
CA LYS A 265 -22.53 -15.70 -30.28
C LYS A 265 -22.54 -17.22 -30.45
N GLU A 266 -22.86 -17.95 -29.38
CA GLU A 266 -23.00 -19.41 -29.40
C GLU A 266 -24.27 -19.90 -30.15
N GLU A 267 -25.31 -19.04 -30.26
CA GLU A 267 -26.53 -19.31 -31.02
C GLU A 267 -26.38 -18.97 -32.52
N GLU A 268 -25.36 -18.17 -32.88
CA GLU A 268 -25.07 -17.76 -34.27
C GLU A 268 -23.96 -18.63 -34.95
N GLU A 269 -23.26 -19.50 -34.21
CA GLU A 269 -22.29 -20.50 -34.69
C GLU A 269 -22.96 -21.88 -34.83
#